data_89b219445dc30ea4dc7bee31d1630348
#
_entry.id   89b219445dc30ea4dc7bee31d1630348
#
_cell.length_a   1.000
_cell.length_b   1.000
_cell.length_c   1.000
_cell.angle_alpha   90.00
_cell.angle_beta   90.00
_cell.angle_gamma   90.00
#
_symmetry.space_group_name_H-M   'P 1'
#
loop_
_entity.id
_entity.type
_entity.pdbx_description
1 polymer ?
#
loop_
_entity_poly.entity_id
_entity_poly.type
_entity_poly.pdbx_seq_one_letter_code
_entity_poly.pdbx_strand_id
1 'polypeptide(L)'
;MIKTEKLIYGALNSDQKFEGSISYDDSISTSRPGILVCHAYGGHSPFDIGKAEKLAELGYFAFAIDLYGQGRRGSNPEESMALMNEFNSDRVLLQERMINAFETLKNFDQVDKNKTGAIGFCFGGKCALDLARS
;
A
#
# COMPACT_ATOMS: atom_id res chain seq x y z
N MET A 1 3.01 11.94 -18.30
CA MET A 1 4.15 11.05 -17.96
C MET A 1 3.89 10.38 -16.62
N ILE A 2 4.14 9.10 -16.54
CA ILE A 2 4.02 8.37 -15.27
C ILE A 2 5.17 8.74 -14.36
N LYS A 3 4.82 9.11 -13.13
CA LYS A 3 5.76 9.50 -12.10
C LYS A 3 5.65 8.52 -10.94
N THR A 4 6.79 8.05 -10.45
CA THR A 4 6.85 7.17 -9.28
C THR A 4 7.75 7.81 -8.24
N GLU A 5 7.23 7.93 -7.03
CA GLU A 5 7.94 8.57 -5.91
C GLU A 5 7.91 7.64 -4.69
N LYS A 6 9.05 7.59 -4.00
CA LYS A 6 9.10 6.97 -2.67
C LYS A 6 8.24 7.80 -1.73
N LEU A 7 7.47 7.14 -0.89
CA LEU A 7 6.64 7.80 0.11
C LEU A 7 6.97 7.27 1.50
N ILE A 8 7.44 8.14 2.37
CA ILE A 8 7.60 7.84 3.79
C ILE A 8 6.38 8.40 4.50
N TYR A 9 5.66 7.55 5.23
CA TYR A 9 4.46 7.97 5.95
C TYR A 9 4.44 7.39 7.36
N GLY A 10 3.72 8.04 8.25
CA GLY A 10 3.69 7.68 9.67
C GLY A 10 2.48 6.87 10.06
N ALA A 11 2.59 6.19 11.19
CA ALA A 11 1.47 5.53 11.84
C ALA A 11 0.60 6.56 12.57
N LEU A 12 -0.69 6.22 12.76
CA LEU A 12 -1.65 7.12 13.41
C LEU A 12 -1.35 7.35 14.88
N ASN A 13 -0.85 6.33 15.58
CA ASN A 13 -0.73 6.35 17.04
C ASN A 13 0.66 5.97 17.56
N SER A 14 1.70 6.06 16.73
CA SER A 14 3.06 5.72 17.15
C SER A 14 4.09 6.43 16.29
N ASP A 15 5.35 6.32 16.68
CA ASP A 15 6.48 6.87 15.91
C ASP A 15 6.89 5.97 14.74
N GLN A 16 6.18 4.88 14.49
CA GLN A 16 6.48 3.95 13.41
C GLN A 16 6.39 4.65 12.05
N LYS A 17 7.40 4.47 11.23
CA LYS A 17 7.45 4.96 9.85
C LYS A 17 7.34 3.81 8.87
N PHE A 18 6.75 4.11 7.72
CA PHE A 18 6.57 3.16 6.63
C PHE A 18 7.17 3.75 5.36
N GLU A 19 7.64 2.89 4.50
CA GLU A 19 8.19 3.29 3.21
C GLU A 19 7.49 2.53 2.09
N GLY A 20 6.58 3.20 1.42
CA GLY A 20 5.91 2.71 0.23
C GLY A 20 6.29 3.55 -0.98
N SER A 21 5.42 3.54 -1.99
CA SER A 21 5.59 4.34 -3.20
C SER A 21 4.25 4.75 -3.77
N ILE A 22 4.23 5.90 -4.46
CA ILE A 22 3.07 6.35 -5.21
C ILE A 22 3.42 6.44 -6.68
N SER A 23 2.46 6.11 -7.54
CA SER A 23 2.61 6.20 -8.99
C SER A 23 1.36 6.84 -9.58
N TYR A 24 1.55 7.81 -10.45
CA TYR A 24 0.45 8.56 -11.07
C TYR A 24 0.93 9.23 -12.35
N ASP A 25 -0.01 9.57 -13.22
CA ASP A 25 0.28 10.35 -14.42
C ASP A 25 0.20 11.85 -14.07
N ASP A 26 1.34 12.54 -14.12
CA ASP A 26 1.44 13.95 -13.74
C ASP A 26 0.80 14.91 -14.77
N SER A 27 0.38 14.38 -15.94
CA SER A 27 -0.34 15.17 -16.93
C SER A 27 -1.85 15.27 -16.65
N ILE A 28 -2.38 14.47 -15.70
CA ILE A 28 -3.78 14.53 -15.30
C ILE A 28 -3.94 15.59 -14.22
N SER A 29 -4.79 16.57 -14.45
CA SER A 29 -5.00 17.69 -13.53
C SER A 29 -6.23 17.54 -12.62
N THR A 30 -7.10 16.56 -12.89
CA THR A 30 -8.29 16.31 -12.09
C THR A 30 -8.05 15.21 -11.06
N SER A 31 -8.90 15.15 -10.04
CA SER A 31 -8.85 14.03 -9.10
C SER A 31 -9.25 12.73 -9.81
N ARG A 32 -8.72 11.62 -9.33
CA ARG A 32 -8.88 10.30 -9.97
C ARG A 32 -9.03 9.22 -8.92
N PRO A 33 -9.54 8.04 -9.32
CA PRO A 33 -9.65 6.93 -8.38
C PRO A 33 -8.29 6.57 -7.79
N GLY A 34 -8.28 6.27 -6.50
CA GLY A 34 -7.11 5.84 -5.78
C GLY A 34 -7.14 4.34 -5.50
N ILE A 35 -6.02 3.67 -5.73
CA ILE A 35 -5.91 2.22 -5.54
C ILE A 35 -4.74 1.92 -4.61
N LEU A 36 -5.00 1.16 -3.55
CA LEU A 36 -3.94 0.58 -2.72
C LEU A 36 -3.43 -0.70 -3.39
N VAL A 37 -2.12 -0.83 -3.51
CA VAL A 37 -1.46 -2.07 -3.96
C VAL A 37 -0.85 -2.71 -2.73
N CYS A 38 -1.39 -3.87 -2.33
CA CYS A 38 -1.00 -4.56 -1.11
C CYS A 38 0.02 -5.64 -1.45
N HIS A 39 1.19 -5.56 -0.82
CA HIS A 39 2.30 -6.47 -1.09
C HIS A 39 2.05 -7.89 -0.59
N ALA A 40 2.78 -8.84 -1.17
CA ALA A 40 2.82 -10.22 -0.68
C ALA A 40 3.71 -10.30 0.58
N TYR A 41 3.99 -11.51 1.04
CA TYR A 41 4.66 -11.72 2.33
C TYR A 41 6.09 -11.18 2.40
N GLY A 42 6.74 -10.96 1.27
CA GLY A 42 8.09 -10.37 1.24
C GLY A 42 8.16 -8.88 1.58
N GLY A 43 7.02 -8.20 1.62
CA GLY A 43 6.93 -6.77 1.85
C GLY A 43 6.94 -5.97 0.54
N HIS A 44 6.89 -4.65 0.68
CA HIS A 44 6.92 -3.74 -0.47
C HIS A 44 8.18 -3.98 -1.32
N SER A 45 8.01 -4.13 -2.62
CA SER A 45 9.07 -4.56 -3.54
C SER A 45 8.90 -3.94 -4.93
N PRO A 46 9.90 -4.12 -5.83
CA PRO A 46 9.76 -3.69 -7.22
C PRO A 46 8.55 -4.27 -7.95
N PHE A 47 8.08 -5.46 -7.55
CA PHE A 47 6.85 -6.04 -8.12
C PHE A 47 5.65 -5.12 -7.86
N ASP A 48 5.52 -4.62 -6.65
CA ASP A 48 4.42 -3.74 -6.26
C ASP A 48 4.51 -2.40 -6.96
N ILE A 49 5.70 -1.86 -7.08
CA ILE A 49 5.97 -0.62 -7.83
C ILE A 49 5.54 -0.80 -9.29
N GLY A 50 5.91 -1.92 -9.92
CA GLY A 50 5.53 -2.21 -11.30
C GLY A 50 4.02 -2.30 -11.48
N LYS A 51 3.29 -2.89 -10.54
CA LYS A 51 1.83 -2.96 -10.57
C LYS A 51 1.21 -1.57 -10.41
N ALA A 52 1.75 -0.78 -9.50
CA ALA A 52 1.28 0.59 -9.30
C ALA A 52 1.49 1.44 -10.56
N GLU A 53 2.63 1.29 -11.24
CA GLU A 53 2.91 2.01 -12.48
C GLU A 53 1.93 1.63 -13.59
N LYS A 54 1.57 0.35 -13.70
CA LYS A 54 0.55 -0.10 -14.68
C LYS A 54 -0.81 0.51 -14.37
N LEU A 55 -1.20 0.60 -13.11
CA LEU A 55 -2.44 1.26 -12.72
C LEU A 55 -2.40 2.76 -13.05
N ALA A 56 -1.27 3.40 -12.85
CA ALA A 56 -1.10 4.81 -13.19
C ALA A 56 -1.26 5.04 -14.69
N GLU A 57 -0.79 4.12 -15.54
CA GLU A 57 -0.99 4.17 -17.00
C GLU A 57 -2.47 4.12 -17.37
N LEU A 58 -3.30 3.49 -16.54
CA LEU A 58 -4.74 3.41 -16.73
C LEU A 58 -5.50 4.60 -16.17
N GLY A 59 -4.81 5.57 -15.58
CA GLY A 59 -5.41 6.78 -15.06
C GLY A 59 -5.67 6.79 -13.55
N TYR A 60 -5.23 5.77 -12.82
CA TYR A 60 -5.40 5.71 -11.36
C TYR A 60 -4.25 6.39 -10.62
N PHE A 61 -4.53 6.81 -9.40
CA PHE A 61 -3.48 7.16 -8.44
C PHE A 61 -3.21 5.91 -7.61
N ALA A 62 -2.03 5.33 -7.74
CA ALA A 62 -1.72 4.05 -7.11
C ALA A 62 -0.73 4.21 -5.97
N PHE A 63 -1.07 3.68 -4.82
CA PHE A 63 -0.22 3.69 -3.63
C PHE A 63 0.17 2.25 -3.28
N ALA A 64 1.42 1.89 -3.53
CA ALA A 64 1.99 0.62 -3.11
C ALA A 64 2.41 0.76 -1.64
N ILE A 65 1.68 0.10 -0.76
CA ILE A 65 1.79 0.29 0.68
C ILE A 65 2.93 -0.51 1.30
N ASP A 66 3.29 -0.15 2.52
CA ASP A 66 4.21 -0.89 3.38
C ASP A 66 3.47 -1.24 4.67
N LEU A 67 3.25 -2.52 4.92
CA LEU A 67 2.63 -2.98 6.16
C LEU A 67 3.65 -3.21 7.26
N TYR A 68 4.86 -3.58 6.89
CA TYR A 68 5.84 -4.10 7.84
C TYR A 68 6.62 -3.02 8.58
N GLY A 69 6.81 -1.88 7.93
CA GLY A 69 7.64 -0.81 8.48
C GLY A 69 8.87 -0.53 7.63
N GLN A 70 9.37 0.68 7.73
CA GLN A 70 10.52 1.12 6.96
C GLN A 70 11.72 0.21 7.22
N GLY A 71 12.29 -0.32 6.14
CA GLY A 71 13.45 -1.21 6.23
C GLY A 71 13.15 -2.66 6.54
N ARG A 72 11.89 -3.01 6.81
CA ARG A 72 11.51 -4.38 7.15
C ARG A 72 10.99 -5.09 5.89
N ARG A 73 11.86 -5.91 5.31
CA ARG A 73 11.57 -6.70 4.12
C ARG A 73 12.11 -8.11 4.33
N GLY A 74 11.44 -9.10 3.74
CA GLY A 74 11.92 -10.47 3.74
C GLY A 74 12.90 -10.69 2.60
N SER A 75 14.12 -11.08 2.89
CA SER A 75 15.14 -11.39 1.88
C SER A 75 15.17 -12.88 1.52
N ASN A 76 14.42 -13.69 2.24
CA ASN A 76 14.26 -15.12 1.96
C ASN A 76 12.87 -15.57 2.46
N PRO A 77 12.40 -16.78 2.09
CA PRO A 77 11.08 -17.26 2.52
C PRO A 77 10.89 -17.32 4.02
N GLU A 78 11.93 -17.66 4.78
CA GLU A 78 11.87 -17.77 6.24
C GLU A 78 11.61 -16.41 6.89
N GLU A 79 12.37 -15.38 6.48
CA GLU A 79 12.17 -14.02 6.98
C GLU A 79 10.80 -13.46 6.57
N SER A 80 10.40 -13.71 5.33
CA SER A 80 9.09 -13.27 4.80
C SER A 80 7.95 -13.90 5.59
N MET A 81 8.06 -15.18 5.91
CA MET A 81 7.07 -15.90 6.71
C MET A 81 6.97 -15.34 8.12
N ALA A 82 8.10 -15.01 8.74
CA ALA A 82 8.13 -14.43 10.07
C ALA A 82 7.44 -13.05 10.09
N LEU A 83 7.70 -12.22 9.11
CA LEU A 83 7.04 -10.91 8.99
C LEU A 83 5.54 -11.07 8.79
N MET A 84 5.11 -11.93 7.88
CA MET A 84 3.70 -12.18 7.63
C MET A 84 2.99 -12.70 8.88
N ASN A 85 3.63 -13.59 9.63
CA ASN A 85 3.01 -14.19 10.81
C ASN A 85 2.77 -13.19 11.94
N GLU A 86 3.51 -12.09 12.02
CA GLU A 86 3.22 -11.00 12.97
C GLU A 86 1.81 -10.46 12.75
N PHE A 87 1.35 -10.40 11.51
CA PHE A 87 0.05 -9.85 11.14
C PHE A 87 -1.05 -10.91 11.08
N ASN A 88 -0.72 -12.14 10.71
CA ASN A 88 -1.67 -13.24 10.72
C ASN A 88 -2.08 -13.61 12.15
N SER A 89 -1.22 -13.40 13.12
CA SER A 89 -1.50 -13.66 14.54
C SER A 89 -2.10 -12.44 15.26
N ASP A 90 -2.15 -11.27 14.61
CA ASP A 90 -2.67 -10.05 15.21
C ASP A 90 -3.48 -9.26 14.17
N ARG A 91 -4.75 -9.62 14.05
CA ARG A 91 -5.64 -9.00 13.05
C ARG A 91 -5.95 -7.54 13.37
N VAL A 92 -5.91 -7.15 14.63
CA VAL A 92 -6.11 -5.74 15.01
C VAL A 92 -4.97 -4.90 14.47
N LEU A 93 -3.73 -5.37 14.63
CA LEU A 93 -2.56 -4.69 14.08
C LEU A 93 -2.65 -4.60 12.55
N LEU A 94 -3.03 -5.69 11.89
CA LEU A 94 -3.21 -5.71 10.43
C LEU A 94 -4.21 -4.65 9.99
N GLN A 95 -5.37 -4.60 10.63
CA GLN A 95 -6.39 -3.60 10.29
C GLN A 95 -5.91 -2.19 10.53
N GLU A 96 -5.21 -1.92 11.63
CA GLU A 96 -4.66 -0.60 11.91
C GLU A 96 -3.71 -0.14 10.80
N ARG A 97 -2.82 -1.05 10.35
CA ARG A 97 -1.87 -0.74 9.28
C ARG A 97 -2.56 -0.50 7.95
N MET A 98 -3.61 -1.28 7.64
CA MET A 98 -4.39 -1.11 6.41
C MET A 98 -5.21 0.17 6.44
N ILE A 99 -5.84 0.49 7.55
CA ILE A 99 -6.62 1.73 7.70
C ILE A 99 -5.69 2.94 7.60
N ASN A 100 -4.51 2.87 8.21
CA ASN A 100 -3.52 3.93 8.13
C ASN A 100 -3.10 4.21 6.69
N ALA A 101 -2.84 3.16 5.92
CA ALA A 101 -2.50 3.29 4.51
C ALA A 101 -3.66 3.90 3.71
N PHE A 102 -4.88 3.47 3.99
CA PHE A 102 -6.06 3.98 3.33
C PHE A 102 -6.29 5.47 3.62
N GLU A 103 -6.14 5.89 4.88
CA GLU A 103 -6.25 7.30 5.25
C GLU A 103 -5.14 8.13 4.58
N THR A 104 -3.93 7.58 4.48
CA THR A 104 -2.83 8.23 3.77
C THR A 104 -3.18 8.45 2.31
N LEU A 105 -3.75 7.44 1.64
CA LEU A 105 -4.20 7.56 0.24
C LEU A 105 -5.23 8.69 0.09
N LYS A 106 -6.21 8.76 0.97
CA LYS A 106 -7.29 9.75 0.88
C LYS A 106 -6.82 11.18 1.13
N ASN A 107 -5.66 11.37 1.73
CA ASN A 107 -5.13 12.71 1.99
C ASN A 107 -4.47 13.36 0.77
N PHE A 108 -4.25 12.61 -0.31
CA PHE A 108 -3.72 13.19 -1.54
C PHE A 108 -4.83 13.92 -2.30
N ASP A 109 -4.55 15.16 -2.71
CA ASP A 109 -5.50 15.97 -3.47
C ASP A 109 -5.84 15.36 -4.83
N GLN A 110 -4.93 14.58 -5.41
CA GLN A 110 -5.11 13.90 -6.68
C GLN A 110 -6.11 12.75 -6.61
N VAL A 111 -6.50 12.33 -5.40
CA VAL A 111 -7.37 11.18 -5.20
C VAL A 111 -8.81 11.63 -5.00
N ASP A 112 -9.72 11.01 -5.77
CA ASP A 112 -11.15 11.12 -5.52
C ASP A 112 -11.52 10.20 -4.36
N LYS A 113 -11.83 10.78 -3.22
CA LYS A 113 -12.06 10.07 -1.95
C LYS A 113 -13.26 9.13 -2.00
N ASN A 114 -14.14 9.30 -2.99
CA ASN A 114 -15.33 8.47 -3.17
C ASN A 114 -15.09 7.32 -4.16
N LYS A 115 -13.90 7.23 -4.75
CA LYS A 115 -13.54 6.21 -5.73
C LYS A 115 -12.21 5.59 -5.34
N THR A 116 -12.26 4.67 -4.38
CA THR A 116 -11.06 4.00 -3.87
C THR A 116 -11.23 2.49 -3.95
N GLY A 117 -10.12 1.80 -4.07
CA GLY A 117 -10.08 0.35 -4.12
C GLY A 117 -8.74 -0.18 -3.65
N ALA A 118 -8.64 -1.48 -3.59
CA ALA A 118 -7.41 -2.16 -3.20
C ALA A 118 -7.25 -3.43 -4.01
N ILE A 119 -6.01 -3.74 -4.37
CA ILE A 119 -5.64 -5.02 -4.97
C ILE A 119 -4.50 -5.63 -4.17
N GLY A 120 -4.39 -6.95 -4.21
CA GLY A 120 -3.33 -7.64 -3.52
C GLY A 120 -3.16 -9.06 -4.04
N PHE A 121 -2.00 -9.65 -3.76
CA PHE A 121 -1.63 -10.99 -4.21
C PHE A 121 -1.23 -11.81 -2.99
N CYS A 122 -1.76 -13.04 -2.86
CA CYS A 122 -1.50 -13.92 -1.71
C CYS A 122 -1.82 -13.20 -0.38
N PHE A 123 -0.83 -12.96 0.46
CA PHE A 123 -1.00 -12.22 1.71
C PHE A 123 -1.61 -10.82 1.48
N GLY A 124 -1.18 -10.11 0.42
CA GLY A 124 -1.74 -8.81 0.06
C GLY A 124 -3.23 -8.88 -0.26
N GLY A 125 -3.69 -9.97 -0.88
CA GLY A 125 -5.11 -10.21 -1.11
C GLY A 125 -5.90 -10.33 0.18
N LYS A 126 -5.37 -11.01 1.18
CA LYS A 126 -5.96 -11.08 2.52
C LYS A 126 -6.04 -9.70 3.15
N CYS A 127 -4.99 -8.89 3.03
CA CYS A 127 -4.97 -7.54 3.57
C CYS A 127 -6.05 -6.65 2.94
N ALA A 128 -6.19 -6.71 1.62
CA ALA A 128 -7.22 -5.95 0.90
C ALA A 128 -8.61 -6.38 1.34
N LEU A 129 -8.83 -7.69 1.53
CA LEU A 129 -10.12 -8.22 1.96
C LEU A 129 -10.44 -7.82 3.40
N ASP A 130 -9.46 -7.85 4.29
CA ASP A 130 -9.65 -7.41 5.68
C ASP A 130 -9.98 -5.90 5.75
N LEU A 131 -9.36 -5.08 4.89
CA LEU A 131 -9.72 -3.67 4.80
C LEU A 131 -11.17 -3.48 4.36
N ALA A 132 -11.61 -4.23 3.36
CA ALA A 132 -12.97 -4.14 2.84
C ALA A 132 -14.03 -4.53 3.88
N ARG A 133 -13.66 -5.34 4.87
CA ARG A 133 -14.54 -5.77 5.95
C ARG A 133 -14.55 -4.83 7.16
N SER A 134 -13.63 -3.90 7.19
CA SER A 134 -13.48 -3.01 8.34
C SER A 134 -14.46 -1.82 8.34
#